data_4770486643ac71c990d1dd61a9d4e4ae
#
_entry.id   4770486643ac71c990d1dd61a9d4e4ae
#
_cell.length_a   1.000
_cell.length_b   1.000
_cell.length_c   1.000
_cell.angle_alpha   90.00
_cell.angle_beta   90.00
_cell.angle_gamma   90.00
#
_symmetry.space_group_name_H-M   'P 1'
#
loop_
_entity.id
_entity.type
_entity.pdbx_description
1 polymer ?
#
loop_
_entity_poly.entity_id
_entity_poly.type
_entity_poly.pdbx_seq_one_letter_code
_entity_poly.pdbx_strand_id
1 'polypeptide(L)'
;MQVFFLFLAAILLGFAWLSPFHYNPWVMFSSEMSTFAAGLSVLAALFYQNIKIPRAQLLLLPFILIPVVQWAFGLVFDFSTALLSSLYLLGFWFMVVAGYNLSLDQQNRDQIFTGFSLLLIIVSIATSFIAICQWLNIESHFVHMLHLIGNRPYGNFGQPNNMATFLIMGLLGCLFLYEKNKATVWLLFPSALIILFTIALSQSRTSWVVFPFLLIYWIVKLFGKQKRFGFIQGFLWCAGFFVIAGVILPFATSLIEAWSSADVAQASSLVERASSGYLRFNIWTQMLLAVQQHPWLGYGWNQTSVAQMSAYALFPTTEWTTSAHNILLDLIIWNGIPIGIAIIAYFACWFLWLNQQAKETISIIAIMMVCTVLIHAMLEFPQRYAYFLLTCGFLLGIIQAQTPVLKGIVLNKQVLRLIWGVSLILLLAIWRDYNVYVTNSNLLFKNKQPNAEVLGSNQIFVLTQFEQRLKWIEMKPETTLSDADLAVWGNFVKNKATPYNLRKYAQLLAYNGKVEQAEQQIFILQHLYRQQITLAELLKDK
;
A
#
# COMPACT_ATOMS: atom_id res chain seq x y z
N MET A 1 13.49 -28.71 0.70
CA MET A 1 13.88 -27.33 0.99
C MET A 1 13.02 -26.28 0.30
N GLN A 2 12.71 -26.38 -1.01
CA GLN A 2 11.80 -25.43 -1.69
C GLN A 2 10.44 -25.29 -0.96
N VAL A 3 9.79 -26.42 -0.63
CA VAL A 3 8.51 -26.43 0.10
C VAL A 3 8.62 -25.73 1.47
N PHE A 4 9.73 -25.93 2.18
CA PHE A 4 9.98 -25.27 3.46
C PHE A 4 10.01 -23.74 3.32
N PHE A 5 10.75 -23.21 2.35
CA PHE A 5 10.82 -21.76 2.13
C PHE A 5 9.50 -21.16 1.66
N LEU A 6 8.73 -21.88 0.83
CA LEU A 6 7.40 -21.43 0.42
C LEU A 6 6.42 -21.47 1.59
N PHE A 7 6.51 -22.44 2.48
CA PHE A 7 5.70 -22.50 3.70
C PHE A 7 6.07 -21.37 4.68
N LEU A 8 7.36 -21.10 4.87
CA LEU A 8 7.83 -19.94 5.65
C LEU A 8 7.32 -18.63 5.06
N ALA A 9 7.39 -18.46 3.73
CA ALA A 9 6.84 -17.30 3.05
C ALA A 9 5.34 -17.14 3.31
N ALA A 10 4.58 -18.24 3.29
CA ALA A 10 3.14 -18.21 3.57
C ALA A 10 2.84 -17.78 5.01
N ILE A 11 3.60 -18.25 6.01
CA ILE A 11 3.45 -17.82 7.42
C ILE A 11 3.75 -16.32 7.55
N LEU A 12 4.87 -15.85 6.99
CA LEU A 12 5.29 -14.45 7.07
C LEU A 12 4.30 -13.52 6.36
N LEU A 13 3.78 -13.92 5.20
CA LEU A 13 2.79 -13.14 4.48
C LEU A 13 1.44 -13.15 5.19
N GLY A 14 1.03 -14.28 5.76
CA GLY A 14 -0.16 -14.37 6.61
C GLY A 14 -0.07 -13.45 7.83
N PHE A 15 1.10 -13.42 8.50
CA PHE A 15 1.37 -12.48 9.58
C PHE A 15 1.32 -11.03 9.10
N ALA A 16 1.86 -10.70 7.91
CA ALA A 16 1.84 -9.35 7.36
C ALA A 16 0.40 -8.82 7.18
N TRP A 17 -0.54 -9.66 6.75
CA TRP A 17 -1.95 -9.30 6.58
C TRP A 17 -2.75 -9.28 7.88
N LEU A 18 -2.34 -10.03 8.89
CA LEU A 18 -3.04 -10.12 10.19
C LEU A 18 -2.38 -9.29 11.29
N SER A 19 -1.26 -8.60 11.02
CA SER A 19 -0.51 -7.83 12.01
C SER A 19 -1.35 -6.70 12.61
N PRO A 20 -1.54 -6.65 13.94
CA PRO A 20 -2.24 -5.56 14.62
C PRO A 20 -1.30 -4.39 14.98
N PHE A 21 -0.03 -4.46 14.63
CA PHE A 21 0.99 -3.51 15.08
C PHE A 21 1.05 -2.30 14.14
N HIS A 22 0.27 -1.26 14.46
CA HIS A 22 0.14 -0.03 13.70
C HIS A 22 0.60 1.18 14.51
N TYR A 23 1.90 1.41 14.55
CA TYR A 23 2.50 2.48 15.35
C TYR A 23 3.18 3.55 14.48
N ASN A 24 2.93 4.82 14.81
CA ASN A 24 3.67 5.92 14.22
C ASN A 24 5.18 5.83 14.55
N PRO A 25 6.08 6.26 13.66
CA PRO A 25 5.83 7.05 12.43
C PRO A 25 5.62 6.22 11.16
N TRP A 26 5.89 4.93 11.18
CA TRP A 26 5.70 4.02 10.05
C TRP A 26 4.65 2.97 10.42
N VAL A 27 3.39 3.35 10.21
CA VAL A 27 2.23 2.61 10.71
C VAL A 27 2.23 1.14 10.28
N MET A 28 2.69 0.83 9.06
CA MET A 28 2.68 -0.54 8.52
C MET A 28 4.03 -1.26 8.64
N PHE A 29 4.96 -0.73 9.46
CA PHE A 29 6.33 -1.26 9.54
C PHE A 29 6.40 -2.79 9.73
N SER A 30 5.64 -3.34 10.66
CA SER A 30 5.62 -4.79 10.93
C SER A 30 5.14 -5.60 9.73
N SER A 31 4.10 -5.14 9.05
CA SER A 31 3.56 -5.78 7.84
C SER A 31 4.55 -5.68 6.67
N GLU A 32 5.22 -4.53 6.50
CA GLU A 32 6.23 -4.32 5.47
C GLU A 32 7.44 -5.23 5.67
N MET A 33 8.01 -5.26 6.89
CA MET A 33 9.14 -6.11 7.23
C MET A 33 8.83 -7.60 7.02
N SER A 34 7.65 -8.05 7.46
CA SER A 34 7.22 -9.43 7.26
C SER A 34 6.99 -9.78 5.79
N THR A 35 6.47 -8.85 5.00
CA THR A 35 6.28 -9.05 3.55
C THR A 35 7.62 -9.15 2.81
N PHE A 36 8.58 -8.29 3.12
CA PHE A 36 9.92 -8.39 2.53
C PHE A 36 10.64 -9.67 2.97
N ALA A 37 10.50 -10.09 4.22
CA ALA A 37 11.01 -11.38 4.70
C ALA A 37 10.34 -12.57 3.99
N ALA A 38 9.02 -12.49 3.72
CA ALA A 38 8.31 -13.47 2.89
C ALA A 38 8.87 -13.50 1.47
N GLY A 39 9.11 -12.34 0.85
CA GLY A 39 9.74 -12.21 -0.46
C GLY A 39 11.14 -12.84 -0.51
N LEU A 40 11.96 -12.60 0.51
CA LEU A 40 13.27 -13.27 0.65
C LEU A 40 13.13 -14.79 0.78
N SER A 41 12.11 -15.27 1.50
CA SER A 41 11.84 -16.71 1.60
C SER A 41 11.42 -17.30 0.25
N VAL A 42 10.61 -16.59 -0.55
CA VAL A 42 10.27 -17.01 -1.93
C VAL A 42 11.52 -17.07 -2.81
N LEU A 43 12.44 -16.10 -2.71
CA LEU A 43 13.71 -16.13 -3.43
C LEU A 43 14.60 -17.29 -2.99
N ALA A 44 14.64 -17.62 -1.69
CA ALA A 44 15.39 -18.74 -1.17
C ALA A 44 14.88 -20.10 -1.69
N ALA A 45 13.59 -20.20 -2.03
CA ALA A 45 13.03 -21.40 -2.68
C ALA A 45 13.66 -21.67 -4.07
N LEU A 46 14.34 -20.69 -4.68
CA LEU A 46 15.05 -20.80 -5.96
C LEU A 46 16.56 -21.10 -5.83
N PHE A 47 17.12 -21.27 -4.64
CA PHE A 47 18.58 -21.41 -4.42
C PHE A 47 19.24 -22.60 -5.12
N TYR A 48 18.46 -23.57 -5.54
CA TYR A 48 18.97 -24.79 -6.15
C TYR A 48 19.00 -24.79 -7.66
N GLN A 49 18.44 -23.75 -8.29
CA GLN A 49 18.36 -23.63 -9.74
C GLN A 49 18.88 -22.27 -10.23
N ASN A 50 19.38 -22.25 -11.46
CA ASN A 50 19.63 -20.99 -12.16
C ASN A 50 18.29 -20.37 -12.54
N ILE A 51 18.16 -19.06 -12.39
CA ILE A 51 16.91 -18.36 -12.69
C ILE A 51 16.94 -17.75 -14.08
N LYS A 52 15.81 -17.86 -14.77
CA LYS A 52 15.60 -17.24 -16.08
C LYS A 52 14.93 -15.88 -15.89
N ILE A 53 15.46 -14.84 -16.54
CA ILE A 53 14.91 -13.50 -16.52
C ILE A 53 14.53 -13.12 -17.95
N PRO A 54 13.24 -13.11 -18.30
CA PRO A 54 12.77 -12.70 -19.61
C PRO A 54 13.15 -11.26 -19.95
N ARG A 55 13.38 -10.94 -21.23
CA ARG A 55 13.76 -9.58 -21.66
C ARG A 55 12.77 -8.51 -21.23
N ALA A 56 11.47 -8.80 -21.27
CA ALA A 56 10.44 -7.86 -20.79
C ALA A 56 10.63 -7.47 -19.32
N GLN A 57 11.10 -8.41 -18.46
CA GLN A 57 11.41 -8.10 -17.06
C GLN A 57 12.68 -7.25 -16.90
N LEU A 58 13.67 -7.38 -17.80
CA LEU A 58 14.88 -6.54 -17.78
C LEU A 58 14.56 -5.08 -18.09
N LEU A 59 13.54 -4.80 -18.90
CA LEU A 59 13.10 -3.44 -19.20
C LEU A 59 12.47 -2.72 -17.99
N LEU A 60 12.15 -3.43 -16.92
CA LEU A 60 11.69 -2.84 -15.65
C LEU A 60 12.84 -2.25 -14.81
N LEU A 61 14.08 -2.72 -15.01
CA LEU A 61 15.24 -2.31 -14.21
C LEU A 61 15.52 -0.79 -14.23
N PRO A 62 15.44 -0.07 -15.37
CA PRO A 62 15.61 1.37 -15.37
C PRO A 62 14.64 2.11 -14.46
N PHE A 63 13.38 1.65 -14.34
CA PHE A 63 12.37 2.29 -13.48
C PHE A 63 12.72 2.18 -11.99
N ILE A 64 13.41 1.10 -11.59
CA ILE A 64 13.87 0.90 -10.21
C ILE A 64 14.90 1.97 -9.81
N LEU A 65 15.68 2.46 -10.75
CA LEU A 65 16.74 3.45 -10.50
C LEU A 65 16.21 4.90 -10.47
N ILE A 66 15.02 5.17 -10.99
CA ILE A 66 14.48 6.53 -11.10
C ILE A 66 14.53 7.28 -9.75
N PRO A 67 14.04 6.72 -8.61
CA PRO A 67 14.03 7.46 -7.35
C PRO A 67 15.45 7.86 -6.89
N VAL A 68 16.45 6.97 -7.06
CA VAL A 68 17.84 7.25 -6.69
C VAL A 68 18.46 8.28 -7.63
N VAL A 69 18.18 8.21 -8.94
CA VAL A 69 18.61 9.21 -9.92
C VAL A 69 18.01 10.58 -9.58
N GLN A 70 16.72 10.64 -9.26
CA GLN A 70 16.05 11.87 -8.84
C GLN A 70 16.67 12.45 -7.57
N TRP A 71 17.05 11.61 -6.60
CA TRP A 71 17.77 12.06 -5.42
C TRP A 71 19.16 12.63 -5.80
N ALA A 72 19.92 11.96 -6.65
CA ALA A 72 21.24 12.44 -7.09
C ALA A 72 21.17 13.80 -7.81
N PHE A 73 20.05 14.13 -8.45
CA PHE A 73 19.77 15.44 -9.05
C PHE A 73 19.04 16.43 -8.12
N GLY A 74 18.84 16.09 -6.83
CA GLY A 74 18.22 16.97 -5.83
C GLY A 74 16.70 17.12 -5.94
N LEU A 75 16.02 16.31 -6.77
CA LEU A 75 14.56 16.30 -6.87
C LEU A 75 13.91 15.60 -5.67
N VAL A 76 14.45 14.46 -5.25
CA VAL A 76 14.06 13.79 -4.01
C VAL A 76 14.98 14.27 -2.90
N PHE A 77 14.42 14.84 -1.84
CA PHE A 77 15.18 15.56 -0.82
C PHE A 77 15.96 14.65 0.15
N ASP A 78 15.50 13.42 0.33
CA ASP A 78 16.10 12.49 1.29
C ASP A 78 16.49 11.17 0.62
N PHE A 79 17.73 10.71 0.90
CA PHE A 79 18.28 9.48 0.35
C PHE A 79 17.46 8.24 0.73
N SER A 80 17.05 8.13 1.99
CA SER A 80 16.29 6.94 2.41
C SER A 80 14.91 6.85 1.77
N THR A 81 14.26 7.98 1.46
CA THR A 81 13.02 8.02 0.68
C THR A 81 13.24 7.46 -0.73
N ALA A 82 14.32 7.87 -1.39
CA ALA A 82 14.69 7.35 -2.71
C ALA A 82 15.05 5.86 -2.66
N LEU A 83 15.89 5.47 -1.69
CA LEU A 83 16.33 4.10 -1.50
C LEU A 83 15.14 3.17 -1.22
N LEU A 84 14.27 3.50 -0.25
CA LEU A 84 13.10 2.70 0.06
C LEU A 84 12.17 2.56 -1.13
N SER A 85 11.92 3.64 -1.88
CA SER A 85 11.12 3.58 -3.10
C SER A 85 11.73 2.61 -4.13
N SER A 86 13.03 2.67 -4.35
CA SER A 86 13.75 1.74 -5.23
C SER A 86 13.72 0.30 -4.71
N LEU A 87 13.79 0.08 -3.39
CA LEU A 87 13.69 -1.25 -2.80
C LEU A 87 12.30 -1.87 -2.96
N TYR A 88 11.22 -1.08 -2.88
CA TYR A 88 9.86 -1.57 -3.16
C TYR A 88 9.72 -1.99 -4.63
N LEU A 89 10.22 -1.19 -5.57
CA LEU A 89 10.23 -1.53 -6.99
C LEU A 89 11.12 -2.75 -7.28
N LEU A 90 12.27 -2.86 -6.63
CA LEU A 90 13.16 -4.00 -6.73
C LEU A 90 12.51 -5.28 -6.16
N GLY A 91 11.85 -5.17 -5.00
CA GLY A 91 11.08 -6.26 -4.41
C GLY A 91 9.96 -6.74 -5.34
N PHE A 92 9.20 -5.80 -5.92
CA PHE A 92 8.21 -6.12 -6.95
C PHE A 92 8.84 -6.89 -8.12
N TRP A 93 9.94 -6.39 -8.67
CA TRP A 93 10.65 -7.04 -9.77
C TRP A 93 11.14 -8.43 -9.40
N PHE A 94 11.73 -8.62 -8.23
CA PHE A 94 12.14 -9.95 -7.76
C PHE A 94 10.95 -10.90 -7.62
N MET A 95 9.79 -10.41 -7.20
CA MET A 95 8.58 -11.24 -7.13
C MET A 95 8.07 -11.63 -8.52
N VAL A 96 8.16 -10.75 -9.53
CA VAL A 96 7.86 -11.11 -10.93
C VAL A 96 8.81 -12.21 -11.41
N VAL A 97 10.13 -12.07 -11.16
CA VAL A 97 11.14 -13.08 -11.51
C VAL A 97 10.88 -14.40 -10.79
N ALA A 98 10.58 -14.36 -9.49
CA ALA A 98 10.32 -15.55 -8.70
C ALA A 98 9.05 -16.28 -9.13
N GLY A 99 7.94 -15.55 -9.29
CA GLY A 99 6.68 -16.11 -9.79
C GLY A 99 6.83 -16.78 -11.16
N TYR A 100 7.61 -16.17 -12.05
CA TYR A 100 7.93 -16.75 -13.36
C TYR A 100 8.69 -18.07 -13.21
N ASN A 101 9.80 -18.10 -12.48
CA ASN A 101 10.67 -19.27 -12.37
C ASN A 101 10.01 -20.44 -11.61
N LEU A 102 9.27 -20.13 -10.55
CA LEU A 102 8.55 -21.16 -9.77
C LEU A 102 7.37 -21.77 -10.54
N SER A 103 6.90 -21.10 -11.58
CA SER A 103 5.70 -21.49 -12.34
C SER A 103 5.97 -21.96 -13.76
N LEU A 104 7.24 -22.18 -14.15
CA LEU A 104 7.60 -22.70 -15.48
C LEU A 104 7.05 -24.11 -15.72
N ASP A 105 7.12 -24.96 -14.69
CA ASP A 105 6.47 -26.27 -14.72
C ASP A 105 4.98 -26.14 -14.35
N GLN A 106 4.11 -26.82 -15.13
CA GLN A 106 2.67 -26.74 -14.95
C GLN A 106 2.20 -27.33 -13.61
N GLN A 107 2.79 -28.43 -13.18
CA GLN A 107 2.43 -29.08 -11.91
C GLN A 107 2.81 -28.20 -10.72
N ASN A 108 4.03 -27.65 -10.71
CA ASN A 108 4.49 -26.73 -9.69
C ASN A 108 3.61 -25.47 -9.65
N ARG A 109 3.27 -24.90 -10.81
CA ARG A 109 2.38 -23.73 -10.93
C ARG A 109 1.01 -24.00 -10.30
N ASP A 110 0.41 -25.16 -10.59
CA ASP A 110 -0.88 -25.56 -10.05
C ASP A 110 -0.82 -25.75 -8.51
N GLN A 111 0.24 -26.36 -8.00
CA GLN A 111 0.45 -26.54 -6.55
C GLN A 111 0.67 -25.21 -5.83
N ILE A 112 1.52 -24.34 -6.36
CA ILE A 112 1.83 -23.03 -5.78
C ILE A 112 0.59 -22.15 -5.76
N PHE A 113 -0.17 -22.09 -6.87
CA PHE A 113 -1.37 -21.26 -6.91
C PHE A 113 -2.49 -21.84 -6.03
N THR A 114 -2.54 -23.17 -5.88
CA THR A 114 -3.45 -23.84 -4.93
C THR A 114 -3.09 -23.46 -3.48
N GLY A 115 -1.82 -23.56 -3.09
CA GLY A 115 -1.35 -23.18 -1.76
C GLY A 115 -1.57 -21.70 -1.46
N PHE A 116 -1.30 -20.83 -2.43
CA PHE A 116 -1.55 -19.39 -2.33
C PHE A 116 -3.05 -19.07 -2.15
N SER A 117 -3.93 -19.75 -2.92
CA SER A 117 -5.38 -19.59 -2.78
C SER A 117 -5.89 -20.06 -1.42
N LEU A 118 -5.36 -21.17 -0.89
CA LEU A 118 -5.68 -21.65 0.47
C LEU A 118 -5.24 -20.63 1.53
N LEU A 119 -4.03 -20.08 1.42
CA LEU A 119 -3.54 -19.03 2.32
C LEU A 119 -4.47 -17.81 2.31
N LEU A 120 -4.85 -17.34 1.12
CA LEU A 120 -5.78 -16.22 0.97
C LEU A 120 -7.11 -16.49 1.67
N ILE A 121 -7.69 -17.70 1.51
CA ILE A 121 -8.97 -18.06 2.13
C ILE A 121 -8.85 -18.12 3.65
N ILE A 122 -7.82 -18.79 4.18
CA ILE A 122 -7.61 -18.92 5.62
C ILE A 122 -7.45 -17.54 6.28
N VAL A 123 -6.61 -16.68 5.70
CA VAL A 123 -6.39 -15.33 6.21
C VAL A 123 -7.63 -14.45 6.03
N SER A 124 -8.40 -14.63 4.93
CA SER A 124 -9.67 -13.92 4.73
C SER A 124 -10.73 -14.31 5.77
N ILE A 125 -10.81 -15.57 6.16
CA ILE A 125 -11.73 -16.01 7.24
C ILE A 125 -11.31 -15.40 8.57
N ALA A 126 -10.01 -15.40 8.90
CA ALA A 126 -9.48 -14.77 10.11
C ALA A 126 -9.77 -13.25 10.12
N THR A 127 -9.52 -12.58 8.99
CA THR A 127 -9.84 -11.15 8.81
C THR A 127 -11.33 -10.88 8.95
N SER A 128 -12.18 -11.76 8.41
CA SER A 128 -13.63 -11.65 8.52
C SER A 128 -14.09 -11.77 9.97
N PHE A 129 -13.52 -12.68 10.73
CA PHE A 129 -13.78 -12.82 12.15
C PHE A 129 -13.43 -11.53 12.91
N ILE A 130 -12.24 -10.97 12.69
CA ILE A 130 -11.81 -9.70 13.32
C ILE A 130 -12.77 -8.56 12.95
N ALA A 131 -13.12 -8.43 11.67
CA ALA A 131 -14.01 -7.37 11.20
C ALA A 131 -15.44 -7.50 11.76
N ILE A 132 -15.93 -8.71 11.95
CA ILE A 132 -17.23 -8.97 12.60
C ILE A 132 -17.15 -8.59 14.09
N CYS A 133 -16.06 -8.91 14.78
CA CYS A 133 -15.85 -8.46 16.16
C CYS A 133 -15.83 -6.92 16.26
N GLN A 134 -15.17 -6.24 15.32
CA GLN A 134 -15.18 -4.77 15.23
C GLN A 134 -16.58 -4.22 14.97
N TRP A 135 -17.36 -4.85 14.09
CA TRP A 135 -18.74 -4.44 13.81
C TRP A 135 -19.63 -4.55 15.05
N LEU A 136 -19.45 -5.63 15.84
CA LEU A 136 -20.20 -5.90 17.07
C LEU A 136 -19.64 -5.16 18.30
N ASN A 137 -18.55 -4.38 18.13
CA ASN A 137 -17.85 -3.64 19.20
C ASN A 137 -17.38 -4.55 20.36
N ILE A 138 -16.94 -5.78 20.02
CA ILE A 138 -16.45 -6.78 20.98
C ILE A 138 -14.94 -7.08 20.80
N GLU A 139 -14.25 -6.39 19.89
CA GLU A 139 -12.83 -6.61 19.60
C GLU A 139 -11.93 -6.39 20.82
N SER A 140 -12.35 -5.54 21.79
CA SER A 140 -11.62 -5.28 23.03
C SER A 140 -11.45 -6.52 23.92
N HIS A 141 -12.28 -7.54 23.73
CA HIS A 141 -12.19 -8.81 24.46
C HIS A 141 -11.10 -9.74 23.90
N PHE A 142 -10.52 -9.40 22.77
CA PHE A 142 -9.52 -10.21 22.07
C PHE A 142 -8.18 -9.51 22.01
N VAL A 143 -7.12 -10.23 22.39
CA VAL A 143 -5.75 -9.74 22.24
C VAL A 143 -5.36 -9.71 20.74
N HIS A 144 -4.60 -8.72 20.34
CA HIS A 144 -4.10 -8.56 18.96
C HIS A 144 -5.17 -8.26 17.89
N MET A 145 -6.26 -7.61 18.27
CA MET A 145 -7.19 -6.97 17.35
C MET A 145 -7.06 -5.46 17.44
N LEU A 146 -7.09 -4.79 16.29
CA LEU A 146 -7.16 -3.32 16.26
C LEU A 146 -8.54 -2.87 16.73
N HIS A 147 -8.56 -1.86 17.61
CA HIS A 147 -9.79 -1.17 17.96
C HIS A 147 -10.36 -0.44 16.77
N LEU A 148 -11.68 -0.51 16.61
CA LEU A 148 -12.39 0.21 15.56
C LEU A 148 -12.36 1.72 15.82
N ILE A 149 -11.80 2.48 14.89
CA ILE A 149 -11.88 3.93 14.86
C ILE A 149 -12.84 4.33 13.74
N GLY A 150 -13.93 4.99 14.09
CA GLY A 150 -15.03 5.29 13.16
C GLY A 150 -16.05 4.16 13.06
N ASN A 151 -16.81 4.12 11.97
CA ASN A 151 -17.98 3.24 11.81
C ASN A 151 -17.83 2.15 10.75
N ARG A 152 -16.60 1.90 10.27
CA ARG A 152 -16.32 0.96 9.17
C ARG A 152 -15.28 -0.07 9.59
N PRO A 153 -15.64 -1.33 9.78
CA PRO A 153 -14.68 -2.38 10.06
C PRO A 153 -13.58 -2.48 9.02
N TYR A 154 -12.38 -2.76 9.46
CA TYR A 154 -11.17 -2.86 8.62
C TYR A 154 -10.26 -4.04 8.99
N GLY A 155 -10.69 -4.90 9.93
CA GLY A 155 -9.85 -5.98 10.42
C GLY A 155 -8.56 -5.46 11.04
N ASN A 156 -7.44 -6.12 10.75
CA ASN A 156 -6.10 -5.63 11.11
C ASN A 156 -5.40 -4.88 9.95
N PHE A 157 -6.13 -4.50 8.88
CA PHE A 157 -5.56 -3.69 7.79
C PHE A 157 -5.48 -2.19 8.10
N GLY A 158 -6.19 -1.73 9.15
CA GLY A 158 -6.25 -0.32 9.53
C GLY A 158 -7.01 0.58 8.53
N GLN A 159 -7.46 0.01 7.38
CA GLN A 159 -8.18 0.73 6.32
C GLN A 159 -9.20 -0.18 5.63
N PRO A 160 -10.50 0.20 5.59
CA PRO A 160 -11.57 -0.66 5.06
C PRO A 160 -11.39 -1.04 3.59
N ASN A 161 -10.84 -0.15 2.73
CA ASN A 161 -10.65 -0.45 1.32
C ASN A 161 -9.53 -1.47 1.10
N ASN A 162 -8.46 -1.44 1.93
CA ASN A 162 -7.40 -2.45 1.90
C ASN A 162 -7.94 -3.82 2.29
N MET A 163 -8.72 -3.90 3.39
CA MET A 163 -9.38 -5.12 3.80
C MET A 163 -10.29 -5.67 2.69
N ALA A 164 -11.15 -4.85 2.12
CA ALA A 164 -12.05 -5.28 1.05
C ALA A 164 -11.31 -5.82 -0.17
N THR A 165 -10.24 -5.15 -0.62
CA THR A 165 -9.40 -5.59 -1.73
C THR A 165 -8.77 -6.96 -1.45
N PHE A 166 -8.22 -7.14 -0.25
CA PHE A 166 -7.67 -8.42 0.18
C PHE A 166 -8.74 -9.53 0.22
N LEU A 167 -9.91 -9.25 0.78
CA LEU A 167 -11.02 -10.20 0.86
C LEU A 167 -11.55 -10.60 -0.52
N ILE A 168 -11.58 -9.68 -1.50
CA ILE A 168 -11.93 -10.01 -2.90
C ILE A 168 -10.89 -10.97 -3.49
N MET A 169 -9.60 -10.82 -3.19
CA MET A 169 -8.58 -11.79 -3.60
C MET A 169 -8.83 -13.17 -2.97
N GLY A 170 -9.26 -13.21 -1.69
CA GLY A 170 -9.69 -14.45 -1.02
C GLY A 170 -10.89 -15.11 -1.70
N LEU A 171 -11.89 -14.32 -2.10
CA LEU A 171 -13.06 -14.80 -2.85
C LEU A 171 -12.66 -15.37 -4.21
N LEU A 172 -11.71 -14.75 -4.90
CA LEU A 172 -11.13 -15.27 -6.15
C LEU A 172 -10.32 -16.55 -5.92
N GLY A 173 -9.70 -16.72 -4.75
CA GLY A 173 -9.11 -17.99 -4.31
C GLY A 173 -10.16 -19.10 -4.17
N CYS A 174 -11.32 -18.81 -3.59
CA CYS A 174 -12.45 -19.75 -3.54
C CYS A 174 -12.91 -20.14 -4.95
N LEU A 175 -13.04 -19.17 -5.86
CA LEU A 175 -13.40 -19.40 -7.25
C LEU A 175 -12.39 -20.34 -7.93
N PHE A 176 -11.08 -20.13 -7.73
CA PHE A 176 -10.03 -21.00 -8.28
C PHE A 176 -10.16 -22.44 -7.78
N LEU A 177 -10.29 -22.64 -6.47
CA LEU A 177 -10.39 -23.98 -5.89
C LEU A 177 -11.68 -24.70 -6.35
N TYR A 178 -12.77 -23.96 -6.52
CA TYR A 178 -14.02 -24.47 -7.07
C TYR A 178 -13.85 -24.91 -8.54
N GLU A 179 -13.30 -24.05 -9.41
CA GLU A 179 -13.08 -24.32 -10.83
C GLU A 179 -12.16 -25.52 -11.06
N LYS A 180 -11.13 -25.66 -10.24
CA LYS A 180 -10.15 -26.75 -10.34
C LYS A 180 -10.54 -28.01 -9.56
N ASN A 181 -11.70 -28.01 -8.90
CA ASN A 181 -12.16 -29.11 -8.06
C ASN A 181 -11.15 -29.52 -6.97
N LYS A 182 -10.49 -28.53 -6.36
CA LYS A 182 -9.44 -28.74 -5.34
C LYS A 182 -9.99 -28.74 -3.91
N ALA A 183 -11.24 -28.29 -3.71
CA ALA A 183 -11.91 -28.31 -2.43
C ALA A 183 -13.42 -28.53 -2.61
N THR A 184 -14.08 -29.06 -1.58
CA THR A 184 -15.52 -29.34 -1.61
C THR A 184 -16.35 -28.06 -1.56
N VAL A 185 -17.51 -28.05 -2.22
CA VAL A 185 -18.46 -26.91 -2.21
C VAL A 185 -18.93 -26.60 -0.78
N TRP A 186 -19.10 -27.63 0.04
CA TRP A 186 -19.54 -27.49 1.45
C TRP A 186 -18.56 -26.70 2.32
N LEU A 187 -17.28 -26.65 1.95
CA LEU A 187 -16.26 -25.81 2.60
C LEU A 187 -16.16 -24.44 1.93
N LEU A 188 -16.17 -24.39 0.60
CA LEU A 188 -15.96 -23.17 -0.16
C LEU A 188 -17.14 -22.20 -0.07
N PHE A 189 -18.38 -22.71 -0.09
CA PHE A 189 -19.57 -21.87 -0.10
C PHE A 189 -19.72 -21.04 1.19
N PRO A 190 -19.67 -21.62 2.41
CA PRO A 190 -19.75 -20.83 3.63
C PRO A 190 -18.55 -19.89 3.78
N SER A 191 -17.34 -20.30 3.39
CA SER A 191 -16.15 -19.43 3.38
C SER A 191 -16.36 -18.22 2.49
N ALA A 192 -16.82 -18.43 1.25
CA ALA A 192 -17.09 -17.35 0.31
C ALA A 192 -18.23 -16.44 0.78
N LEU A 193 -19.27 -16.98 1.42
CA LEU A 193 -20.38 -16.20 1.94
C LEU A 193 -19.95 -15.28 3.09
N ILE A 194 -19.14 -15.79 4.03
CA ILE A 194 -18.63 -14.98 5.15
C ILE A 194 -17.68 -13.88 4.66
N ILE A 195 -16.82 -14.21 3.67
CA ILE A 195 -15.94 -13.24 3.02
C ILE A 195 -16.77 -12.15 2.31
N LEU A 196 -17.80 -12.54 1.54
CA LEU A 196 -18.68 -11.60 0.84
C LEU A 196 -19.42 -10.67 1.80
N PHE A 197 -19.95 -11.21 2.89
CA PHE A 197 -20.57 -10.43 3.96
C PHE A 197 -19.59 -9.40 4.54
N THR A 198 -18.36 -9.80 4.81
CA THR A 198 -17.33 -8.91 5.37
C THR A 198 -16.89 -7.84 4.38
N ILE A 199 -16.84 -8.16 3.08
CA ILE A 199 -16.59 -7.14 2.03
C ILE A 199 -17.72 -6.08 2.08
N ALA A 200 -18.97 -6.49 2.19
CA ALA A 200 -20.10 -5.56 2.34
C ALA A 200 -19.98 -4.74 3.62
N LEU A 201 -19.60 -5.38 4.75
CA LEU A 201 -19.38 -4.77 6.05
C LEU A 201 -18.33 -3.66 6.02
N SER A 202 -17.28 -3.79 5.19
CA SER A 202 -16.28 -2.74 4.99
C SER A 202 -16.84 -1.46 4.39
N GLN A 203 -17.99 -1.52 3.75
CA GLN A 203 -18.63 -0.42 3.00
C GLN A 203 -17.68 0.24 1.99
N SER A 204 -16.79 -0.53 1.37
CA SER A 204 -15.81 -0.04 0.40
C SER A 204 -16.47 0.30 -0.94
N ARG A 205 -16.37 1.56 -1.38
CA ARG A 205 -16.83 1.97 -2.72
C ARG A 205 -16.04 1.30 -3.86
N THR A 206 -14.79 0.95 -3.60
CA THR A 206 -13.95 0.22 -4.56
C THR A 206 -14.58 -1.11 -4.93
N SER A 207 -15.20 -1.81 -3.97
CA SER A 207 -15.88 -3.10 -4.21
C SER A 207 -17.04 -2.97 -5.19
N TRP A 208 -17.75 -1.83 -5.19
CA TRP A 208 -18.87 -1.59 -6.12
C TRP A 208 -18.44 -1.53 -7.58
N VAL A 209 -17.22 -1.10 -7.84
CA VAL A 209 -16.63 -1.07 -9.20
C VAL A 209 -16.00 -2.42 -9.53
N VAL A 210 -15.34 -3.05 -8.55
CA VAL A 210 -14.61 -4.30 -8.76
C VAL A 210 -15.55 -5.46 -9.08
N PHE A 211 -16.67 -5.64 -8.37
CA PHE A 211 -17.56 -6.78 -8.61
C PHE A 211 -18.14 -6.83 -10.03
N PRO A 212 -18.74 -5.76 -10.58
CA PRO A 212 -19.18 -5.75 -11.98
C PRO A 212 -18.05 -5.95 -12.97
N PHE A 213 -16.88 -5.34 -12.73
CA PHE A 213 -15.70 -5.53 -13.59
C PHE A 213 -15.28 -7.00 -13.63
N LEU A 214 -15.15 -7.67 -12.47
CA LEU A 214 -14.75 -9.06 -12.39
C LEU A 214 -15.75 -9.98 -13.08
N LEU A 215 -17.06 -9.71 -12.93
CA LEU A 215 -18.11 -10.46 -13.62
C LEU A 215 -17.99 -10.34 -15.15
N ILE A 216 -17.88 -9.10 -15.66
CA ILE A 216 -17.74 -8.85 -17.10
C ILE A 216 -16.45 -9.50 -17.62
N TYR A 217 -15.33 -9.32 -16.91
CA TYR A 217 -14.05 -9.90 -17.31
C TYR A 217 -14.10 -11.43 -17.36
N TRP A 218 -14.70 -12.06 -16.35
CA TRP A 218 -14.89 -13.52 -16.32
C TRP A 218 -15.70 -14.01 -17.50
N ILE A 219 -16.83 -13.36 -17.80
CA ILE A 219 -17.70 -13.71 -18.95
C ILE A 219 -16.92 -13.58 -20.28
N VAL A 220 -16.24 -12.46 -20.49
CA VAL A 220 -15.48 -12.20 -21.73
C VAL A 220 -14.37 -13.23 -21.93
N LYS A 221 -13.61 -13.57 -20.88
CA LYS A 221 -12.50 -14.53 -20.96
C LYS A 221 -12.93 -15.96 -21.15
N LEU A 222 -14.14 -16.30 -20.76
CA LEU A 222 -14.67 -17.66 -20.79
C LEU A 222 -15.75 -17.85 -21.83
N PHE A 223 -16.02 -16.86 -22.65
CA PHE A 223 -16.99 -16.97 -23.74
C PHE A 223 -16.68 -18.20 -24.62
N GLY A 224 -17.67 -19.07 -24.81
CA GLY A 224 -17.53 -20.31 -25.58
C GLY A 224 -16.75 -21.43 -24.88
N LYS A 225 -16.34 -21.30 -23.61
CA LYS A 225 -15.66 -22.36 -22.84
C LYS A 225 -16.60 -22.93 -21.78
N GLN A 226 -16.61 -24.26 -21.65
CA GLN A 226 -17.31 -24.91 -20.54
C GLN A 226 -16.55 -24.68 -19.23
N LYS A 227 -17.23 -24.13 -18.23
CA LYS A 227 -16.74 -23.85 -16.89
C LYS A 227 -17.77 -24.28 -15.84
N ARG A 228 -17.28 -24.65 -14.64
CA ARG A 228 -18.15 -24.99 -13.52
C ARG A 228 -18.89 -23.78 -12.97
N PHE A 229 -18.22 -22.61 -12.93
CA PHE A 229 -18.78 -21.34 -12.50
C PHE A 229 -19.27 -20.57 -13.74
N GLY A 230 -20.55 -20.65 -13.99
CA GLY A 230 -21.19 -20.03 -15.14
C GLY A 230 -21.61 -18.57 -14.90
N PHE A 231 -22.25 -17.98 -15.91
CA PHE A 231 -22.75 -16.61 -15.87
C PHE A 231 -23.77 -16.40 -14.74
N ILE A 232 -24.73 -17.32 -14.58
CA ILE A 232 -25.79 -17.20 -13.57
C ILE A 232 -25.20 -17.14 -12.16
N GLN A 233 -24.25 -18.05 -11.85
CA GLN A 233 -23.58 -18.03 -10.54
C GLN A 233 -22.82 -16.72 -10.33
N GLY A 234 -22.06 -16.24 -11.32
CA GLY A 234 -21.35 -14.97 -11.25
C GLY A 234 -22.27 -13.77 -11.02
N PHE A 235 -23.39 -13.74 -11.74
CA PHE A 235 -24.43 -12.73 -11.57
C PHE A 235 -25.05 -12.78 -10.16
N LEU A 236 -25.38 -13.97 -9.66
CA LEU A 236 -25.95 -14.16 -8.32
C LEU A 236 -24.98 -13.72 -7.22
N TRP A 237 -23.67 -13.98 -7.35
CA TRP A 237 -22.65 -13.50 -6.42
C TRP A 237 -22.50 -11.98 -6.46
N CYS A 238 -22.49 -11.39 -7.65
CA CYS A 238 -22.44 -9.94 -7.82
C CYS A 238 -23.70 -9.27 -7.25
N ALA A 239 -24.89 -9.75 -7.61
CA ALA A 239 -26.16 -9.26 -7.07
C ALA A 239 -26.26 -9.47 -5.54
N GLY A 240 -25.80 -10.62 -5.06
CA GLY A 240 -25.74 -10.97 -3.63
C GLY A 240 -24.92 -9.97 -2.83
N PHE A 241 -23.79 -9.51 -3.37
CA PHE A 241 -22.99 -8.43 -2.75
C PHE A 241 -23.84 -7.16 -2.55
N PHE A 242 -24.56 -6.70 -3.57
CA PHE A 242 -25.37 -5.48 -3.49
C PHE A 242 -26.59 -5.65 -2.56
N VAL A 243 -27.20 -6.84 -2.54
CA VAL A 243 -28.30 -7.17 -1.62
C VAL A 243 -27.79 -7.20 -0.17
N ILE A 244 -26.64 -7.82 0.07
CA ILE A 244 -26.04 -7.83 1.42
C ILE A 244 -25.70 -6.40 1.87
N ALA A 245 -25.05 -5.61 1.01
CA ALA A 245 -24.63 -4.25 1.35
C ALA A 245 -25.80 -3.27 1.50
N GLY A 246 -26.85 -3.39 0.67
CA GLY A 246 -27.96 -2.44 0.62
C GLY A 246 -29.18 -2.81 1.46
N VAL A 247 -29.36 -4.09 1.78
CA VAL A 247 -30.58 -4.58 2.48
C VAL A 247 -30.23 -5.35 3.75
N ILE A 248 -29.42 -6.42 3.62
CA ILE A 248 -29.19 -7.34 4.74
C ILE A 248 -28.40 -6.67 5.86
N LEU A 249 -27.34 -5.94 5.52
CA LEU A 249 -26.47 -5.31 6.51
C LEU A 249 -27.18 -4.19 7.29
N PRO A 250 -27.91 -3.24 6.67
CA PRO A 250 -28.70 -2.25 7.40
C PRO A 250 -29.76 -2.90 8.30
N PHE A 251 -30.47 -3.92 7.81
CA PHE A 251 -31.47 -4.65 8.59
C PHE A 251 -30.85 -5.39 9.77
N ALA A 252 -29.72 -6.10 9.56
CA ALA A 252 -29.01 -6.81 10.63
C ALA A 252 -28.49 -5.83 11.69
N THR A 253 -27.96 -4.68 11.29
CA THR A 253 -27.49 -3.63 12.21
C THR A 253 -28.66 -3.12 13.07
N SER A 254 -29.77 -2.74 12.46
CA SER A 254 -30.96 -2.26 13.20
C SER A 254 -31.56 -3.31 14.14
N LEU A 255 -31.51 -4.58 13.75
CA LEU A 255 -32.00 -5.68 14.59
C LEU A 255 -31.10 -5.87 15.83
N ILE A 256 -29.78 -5.83 15.67
CA ILE A 256 -28.85 -5.99 16.78
C ILE A 256 -28.97 -4.80 17.74
N GLU A 257 -29.07 -3.56 17.24
CA GLU A 257 -29.32 -2.36 18.06
C GLU A 257 -30.60 -2.45 18.86
N ALA A 258 -31.67 -3.01 18.28
CA ALA A 258 -32.95 -3.21 18.98
C ALA A 258 -32.90 -4.29 20.08
N TRP A 259 -32.02 -5.28 19.94
CA TRP A 259 -31.93 -6.44 20.85
C TRP A 259 -30.82 -6.32 21.90
N SER A 260 -29.79 -5.55 21.62
CA SER A 260 -28.67 -5.32 22.52
C SER A 260 -28.48 -3.83 22.74
N SER A 261 -28.19 -3.41 23.98
CA SER A 261 -27.74 -2.03 24.27
C SER A 261 -26.30 -1.76 23.77
N ALA A 262 -25.78 -2.62 22.92
CA ALA A 262 -24.45 -2.47 22.35
C ALA A 262 -24.45 -1.43 21.22
N ASP A 263 -23.56 -0.46 21.30
CA ASP A 263 -23.26 0.46 20.19
C ASP A 263 -22.64 -0.33 19.03
N VAL A 264 -23.45 -0.73 18.08
CA VAL A 264 -22.98 -1.36 16.85
C VAL A 264 -22.49 -0.27 15.89
N ALA A 265 -21.39 -0.54 15.17
CA ALA A 265 -20.88 0.41 14.20
C ALA A 265 -21.92 0.67 13.10
N GLN A 266 -22.53 1.85 13.13
CA GLN A 266 -23.61 2.23 12.21
C GLN A 266 -23.09 2.39 10.78
N ALA A 267 -23.74 1.69 9.85
CA ALA A 267 -23.46 1.86 8.43
C ALA A 267 -24.01 3.21 7.93
N SER A 268 -23.14 4.09 7.44
CA SER A 268 -23.59 5.26 6.69
C SER A 268 -24.40 4.84 5.47
N SER A 269 -25.46 5.59 5.15
CA SER A 269 -26.32 5.27 4.01
C SER A 269 -25.52 5.31 2.69
N LEU A 270 -25.93 4.48 1.71
CA LEU A 270 -25.30 4.43 0.38
C LEU A 270 -25.30 5.82 -0.30
N VAL A 271 -26.36 6.62 -0.08
CA VAL A 271 -26.55 7.95 -0.66
C VAL A 271 -25.58 8.97 -0.05
N GLU A 272 -25.42 8.99 1.27
CA GLU A 272 -24.47 9.88 1.96
C GLU A 272 -23.03 9.61 1.51
N ARG A 273 -22.71 8.36 1.25
CA ARG A 273 -21.37 7.97 0.80
C ARG A 273 -21.12 8.31 -0.66
N ALA A 274 -22.12 8.22 -1.52
CA ALA A 274 -22.00 8.64 -2.91
C ALA A 274 -21.71 10.14 -3.01
N SER A 275 -22.30 10.97 -2.13
CA SER A 275 -22.13 12.41 -2.12
C SER A 275 -20.78 12.92 -1.59
N SER A 276 -20.01 12.11 -0.83
CA SER A 276 -18.73 12.52 -0.22
C SER A 276 -17.51 12.39 -1.17
N GLY A 277 -17.71 12.21 -2.47
CA GLY A 277 -16.64 12.08 -3.48
C GLY A 277 -15.92 13.36 -3.86
N TYR A 278 -16.47 14.55 -3.55
CA TYR A 278 -15.96 15.85 -3.98
C TYR A 278 -14.56 16.19 -3.45
N LEU A 279 -14.15 15.65 -2.30
CA LEU A 279 -12.81 15.91 -1.74
C LEU A 279 -11.69 15.42 -2.67
N ARG A 280 -11.90 14.30 -3.38
CA ARG A 280 -10.91 13.80 -4.35
C ARG A 280 -10.78 14.71 -5.56
N PHE A 281 -11.87 15.30 -6.04
CA PHE A 281 -11.81 16.25 -7.14
C PHE A 281 -11.01 17.50 -6.76
N ASN A 282 -11.15 17.99 -5.53
CA ASN A 282 -10.36 19.11 -5.03
C ASN A 282 -8.86 18.75 -4.99
N ILE A 283 -8.51 17.57 -4.47
CA ILE A 283 -7.12 17.07 -4.48
C ILE A 283 -6.60 16.97 -5.93
N TRP A 284 -7.36 16.39 -6.85
CA TRP A 284 -6.95 16.26 -8.26
C TRP A 284 -6.77 17.61 -8.93
N THR A 285 -7.66 18.57 -8.72
CA THR A 285 -7.51 19.94 -9.22
C THR A 285 -6.22 20.57 -8.73
N GLN A 286 -5.94 20.49 -7.41
CA GLN A 286 -4.71 21.00 -6.83
C GLN A 286 -3.46 20.31 -7.39
N MET A 287 -3.51 18.99 -7.59
CA MET A 287 -2.39 18.22 -8.15
C MET A 287 -2.17 18.55 -9.63
N LEU A 288 -3.19 18.80 -10.41
CA LEU A 288 -3.06 19.23 -11.81
C LEU A 288 -2.40 20.62 -11.91
N LEU A 289 -2.75 21.55 -11.01
CA LEU A 289 -2.06 22.84 -10.90
C LEU A 289 -0.59 22.67 -10.51
N ALA A 290 -0.27 21.73 -9.60
CA ALA A 290 1.11 21.41 -9.26
C ALA A 290 1.88 20.85 -10.48
N VAL A 291 1.28 19.94 -11.24
CA VAL A 291 1.90 19.39 -12.48
C VAL A 291 2.20 20.50 -13.49
N GLN A 292 1.33 21.51 -13.62
CA GLN A 292 1.57 22.66 -14.51
C GLN A 292 2.80 23.49 -14.10
N GLN A 293 3.14 23.56 -12.81
CA GLN A 293 4.35 24.25 -12.32
C GLN A 293 5.64 23.48 -12.64
N HIS A 294 5.59 22.13 -12.60
CA HIS A 294 6.75 21.26 -12.84
C HIS A 294 6.44 20.15 -13.86
N PRO A 295 6.08 20.49 -15.13
CA PRO A 295 5.56 19.52 -16.09
C PRO A 295 6.61 18.51 -16.61
N TRP A 296 7.90 18.86 -16.58
CA TRP A 296 8.95 18.08 -17.24
C TRP A 296 9.56 17.00 -16.36
N LEU A 297 9.92 17.31 -15.11
CA LEU A 297 10.62 16.42 -14.19
C LEU A 297 9.78 16.06 -12.95
N GLY A 298 8.68 16.75 -12.72
CA GLY A 298 7.82 16.57 -11.55
C GLY A 298 8.47 17.02 -10.25
N TYR A 299 8.00 16.47 -9.15
CA TYR A 299 8.42 16.82 -7.79
C TYR A 299 9.34 15.80 -7.14
N GLY A 300 9.68 14.72 -7.84
CA GLY A 300 10.42 13.59 -7.31
C GLY A 300 9.52 12.48 -6.73
N TRP A 301 10.05 11.27 -6.75
CA TRP A 301 9.33 10.07 -6.37
C TRP A 301 8.82 10.13 -4.93
N ASN A 302 7.53 9.79 -4.75
CA ASN A 302 6.86 9.75 -3.45
C ASN A 302 6.74 11.12 -2.72
N GLN A 303 6.83 12.25 -3.44
CA GLN A 303 6.76 13.61 -2.90
C GLN A 303 5.46 14.35 -3.28
N THR A 304 4.31 13.66 -3.30
CA THR A 304 3.00 14.26 -3.58
C THR A 304 2.64 15.37 -2.58
N SER A 305 3.03 15.24 -1.30
CA SER A 305 2.84 16.31 -0.30
C SER A 305 3.62 17.58 -0.64
N VAL A 306 4.84 17.44 -1.20
CA VAL A 306 5.64 18.58 -1.68
C VAL A 306 4.93 19.30 -2.82
N ALA A 307 4.37 18.54 -3.78
CA ALA A 307 3.56 19.07 -4.86
C ALA A 307 2.33 19.82 -4.32
N GLN A 308 1.63 19.23 -3.34
CA GLN A 308 0.50 19.86 -2.68
C GLN A 308 0.88 21.20 -2.05
N MET A 309 1.93 21.23 -1.25
CA MET A 309 2.37 22.45 -0.57
C MET A 309 2.86 23.53 -1.54
N SER A 310 3.44 23.14 -2.68
CA SER A 310 3.89 24.08 -3.72
C SER A 310 2.70 24.75 -4.45
N ALA A 311 1.61 24.04 -4.68
CA ALA A 311 0.41 24.56 -5.31
C ALA A 311 -0.63 25.11 -4.29
N TYR A 312 -0.32 25.08 -2.98
CA TYR A 312 -1.31 25.30 -1.94
C TYR A 312 -1.96 26.71 -2.01
N ALA A 313 -1.16 27.73 -2.29
CA ALA A 313 -1.66 29.10 -2.43
C ALA A 313 -2.58 29.30 -3.64
N LEU A 314 -2.43 28.48 -4.70
CA LEU A 314 -3.26 28.56 -5.90
C LEU A 314 -4.65 27.93 -5.70
N PHE A 315 -4.71 26.86 -4.90
CA PHE A 315 -5.94 26.13 -4.63
C PHE A 315 -5.87 25.49 -3.23
N PRO A 316 -6.23 26.24 -2.16
CA PRO A 316 -6.24 25.71 -0.81
C PRO A 316 -7.25 24.58 -0.64
N THR A 317 -6.84 23.51 0.03
CA THR A 317 -7.67 22.35 0.37
C THR A 317 -7.72 22.16 1.88
N THR A 318 -8.68 21.38 2.37
CA THR A 318 -8.86 21.11 3.82
C THR A 318 -8.32 19.74 4.24
N GLU A 319 -7.61 19.06 3.35
CA GLU A 319 -7.06 17.73 3.61
C GLU A 319 -5.60 17.66 3.13
N TRP A 320 -4.70 17.34 4.06
CA TRP A 320 -3.32 17.04 3.73
C TRP A 320 -3.21 15.64 3.15
N THR A 321 -2.49 15.52 2.04
CA THR A 321 -2.32 14.23 1.39
C THR A 321 -0.87 13.92 1.04
N THR A 322 -0.51 12.65 1.07
CA THR A 322 0.77 12.11 0.58
C THR A 322 0.62 11.34 -0.73
N SER A 323 -0.61 11.26 -1.28
CA SER A 323 -0.94 10.61 -2.55
C SER A 323 -2.08 11.35 -3.21
N ALA A 324 -2.10 11.40 -4.53
CA ALA A 324 -3.25 11.90 -5.30
C ALA A 324 -4.46 10.94 -5.26
N HIS A 325 -4.40 9.83 -4.53
CA HIS A 325 -5.41 8.76 -4.56
C HIS A 325 -5.71 8.24 -5.98
N ASN A 326 -4.73 8.34 -6.85
CA ASN A 326 -4.76 7.83 -8.21
C ASN A 326 -3.33 7.59 -8.69
N ILE A 327 -2.98 6.33 -8.93
CA ILE A 327 -1.61 5.93 -9.28
C ILE A 327 -1.10 6.62 -10.55
N LEU A 328 -1.95 6.85 -11.55
CA LEU A 328 -1.52 7.49 -12.80
C LEU A 328 -1.13 8.94 -12.54
N LEU A 329 -1.92 9.65 -11.74
CA LEU A 329 -1.64 11.03 -11.37
C LEU A 329 -0.40 11.12 -10.46
N ASP A 330 -0.24 10.21 -9.49
CA ASP A 330 0.97 10.16 -8.66
C ASP A 330 2.23 9.96 -9.51
N LEU A 331 2.21 9.06 -10.51
CA LEU A 331 3.35 8.83 -11.39
C LEU A 331 3.72 10.08 -12.22
N ILE A 332 2.73 10.86 -12.65
CA ILE A 332 2.95 12.12 -13.37
C ILE A 332 3.51 13.20 -12.41
N ILE A 333 2.96 13.32 -11.21
CA ILE A 333 3.44 14.27 -10.18
C ILE A 333 4.90 14.00 -9.84
N TRP A 334 5.25 12.73 -9.66
CA TRP A 334 6.59 12.34 -9.22
C TRP A 334 7.66 12.48 -10.31
N ASN A 335 7.29 12.27 -11.58
CA ASN A 335 8.25 12.13 -12.68
C ASN A 335 8.09 13.16 -13.80
N GLY A 336 7.09 14.03 -13.71
CA GLY A 336 6.68 14.89 -14.81
C GLY A 336 5.90 14.13 -15.89
N ILE A 337 5.35 14.86 -16.84
CA ILE A 337 4.49 14.32 -17.89
C ILE A 337 5.23 13.31 -18.78
N PRO A 338 6.44 13.59 -19.33
CA PRO A 338 7.09 12.68 -20.28
C PRO A 338 7.45 11.32 -19.65
N ILE A 339 8.13 11.34 -18.50
CA ILE A 339 8.60 10.12 -17.84
C ILE A 339 7.40 9.39 -17.21
N GLY A 340 6.46 10.13 -16.60
CA GLY A 340 5.24 9.53 -16.03
C GLY A 340 4.41 8.80 -17.08
N ILE A 341 4.19 9.40 -18.26
CA ILE A 341 3.48 8.75 -19.37
C ILE A 341 4.27 7.53 -19.88
N ALA A 342 5.59 7.61 -20.00
CA ALA A 342 6.41 6.49 -20.45
C ALA A 342 6.30 5.28 -19.50
N ILE A 343 6.32 5.51 -18.17
CA ILE A 343 6.11 4.47 -17.17
C ILE A 343 4.70 3.86 -17.31
N ILE A 344 3.67 4.70 -17.37
CA ILE A 344 2.27 4.27 -17.51
C ILE A 344 2.09 3.45 -18.78
N ALA A 345 2.57 3.93 -19.93
CA ALA A 345 2.47 3.25 -21.20
C ALA A 345 3.19 1.89 -21.17
N TYR A 346 4.39 1.82 -20.59
CA TYR A 346 5.13 0.56 -20.48
C TYR A 346 4.35 -0.48 -19.67
N PHE A 347 3.89 -0.11 -18.46
CA PHE A 347 3.13 -1.03 -17.62
C PHE A 347 1.79 -1.43 -18.24
N ALA A 348 1.09 -0.51 -18.89
CA ALA A 348 -0.15 -0.79 -19.59
C ALA A 348 0.06 -1.76 -20.76
N CYS A 349 1.06 -1.53 -21.61
CA CYS A 349 1.40 -2.42 -22.73
C CYS A 349 1.80 -3.82 -22.24
N TRP A 350 2.65 -3.89 -21.20
CA TRP A 350 3.05 -5.16 -20.63
C TRP A 350 1.87 -5.92 -20.01
N PHE A 351 1.02 -5.24 -19.24
CA PHE A 351 -0.18 -5.84 -18.64
C PHE A 351 -1.19 -6.31 -19.69
N LEU A 352 -1.44 -5.51 -20.73
CA LEU A 352 -2.32 -5.90 -21.86
C LEU A 352 -1.77 -7.12 -22.58
N TRP A 353 -0.46 -7.18 -22.81
CA TRP A 353 0.18 -8.34 -23.40
C TRP A 353 0.02 -9.59 -22.51
N LEU A 354 0.26 -9.48 -21.19
CA LEU A 354 0.02 -10.57 -20.24
C LEU A 354 -1.45 -11.02 -20.27
N ASN A 355 -2.38 -10.07 -20.31
CA ASN A 355 -3.80 -10.35 -20.39
C ASN A 355 -4.19 -11.10 -21.68
N GLN A 356 -3.59 -10.78 -22.83
CA GLN A 356 -3.80 -11.52 -24.07
C GLN A 356 -3.31 -12.96 -23.97
N GLN A 357 -2.22 -13.21 -23.25
CA GLN A 357 -1.67 -14.55 -23.02
C GLN A 357 -2.44 -15.35 -21.95
N ALA A 358 -3.24 -14.68 -21.11
CA ALA A 358 -4.01 -15.32 -20.05
C ALA A 358 -5.17 -16.15 -20.61
N LYS A 359 -4.94 -17.45 -20.83
CA LYS A 359 -5.90 -18.42 -21.41
C LYS A 359 -6.33 -19.51 -20.43
N GLU A 360 -5.49 -19.82 -19.44
CA GLU A 360 -5.76 -20.83 -18.42
C GLU A 360 -6.49 -20.20 -17.20
N THR A 361 -7.19 -21.03 -16.44
CA THR A 361 -7.92 -20.60 -15.25
C THR A 361 -7.03 -19.86 -14.25
N ILE A 362 -5.79 -20.36 -14.04
CA ILE A 362 -4.81 -19.73 -13.14
C ILE A 362 -4.51 -18.30 -13.58
N SER A 363 -4.13 -18.11 -14.86
CA SER A 363 -3.78 -16.78 -15.37
C SER A 363 -4.97 -15.83 -15.39
N ILE A 364 -6.17 -16.31 -15.70
CA ILE A 364 -7.39 -15.49 -15.71
C ILE A 364 -7.69 -15.00 -14.28
N ILE A 365 -7.69 -15.90 -13.29
CA ILE A 365 -7.95 -15.54 -11.90
C ILE A 365 -6.81 -14.66 -11.33
N ALA A 366 -5.56 -14.93 -11.66
CA ALA A 366 -4.43 -14.09 -11.27
C ALA A 366 -4.55 -12.66 -11.86
N ILE A 367 -4.97 -12.50 -13.12
CA ILE A 367 -5.30 -11.18 -13.71
C ILE A 367 -6.43 -10.51 -12.92
N MET A 368 -7.50 -11.25 -12.57
CA MET A 368 -8.61 -10.70 -11.77
C MET A 368 -8.13 -10.18 -10.41
N MET A 369 -7.24 -10.92 -9.73
CA MET A 369 -6.62 -10.48 -8.46
C MET A 369 -5.80 -9.21 -8.66
N VAL A 370 -4.96 -9.14 -9.69
CA VAL A 370 -4.16 -7.94 -10.02
C VAL A 370 -5.07 -6.77 -10.39
N CYS A 371 -6.11 -6.98 -11.21
CA CYS A 371 -7.09 -5.93 -11.56
C CYS A 371 -7.79 -5.38 -10.31
N THR A 372 -8.12 -6.23 -9.33
CA THR A 372 -8.71 -5.78 -8.06
C THR A 372 -7.82 -4.74 -7.37
N VAL A 373 -6.51 -4.99 -7.30
CA VAL A 373 -5.54 -4.05 -6.72
C VAL A 373 -5.37 -2.82 -7.61
N LEU A 374 -5.33 -2.97 -8.95
CA LEU A 374 -5.17 -1.84 -9.87
C LEU A 374 -6.39 -0.91 -9.85
N ILE A 375 -7.63 -1.45 -9.83
CA ILE A 375 -8.85 -0.63 -9.70
C ILE A 375 -8.82 0.14 -8.37
N HIS A 376 -8.40 -0.51 -7.28
CA HIS A 376 -8.22 0.16 -6.01
C HIS A 376 -7.14 1.26 -6.10
N ALA A 377 -6.03 1.02 -6.80
CA ALA A 377 -4.96 2.00 -7.01
C ALA A 377 -5.36 3.23 -7.85
N MET A 378 -6.46 3.15 -8.60
CA MET A 378 -7.06 4.30 -9.29
C MET A 378 -7.90 5.19 -8.35
N LEU A 379 -8.21 4.71 -7.15
CA LEU A 379 -9.08 5.38 -6.19
C LEU A 379 -8.40 5.68 -4.84
N GLU A 380 -7.27 5.00 -4.56
CA GLU A 380 -6.48 5.04 -3.32
C GLU A 380 -5.01 4.70 -3.64
N PHE A 381 -4.24 4.18 -2.68
CA PHE A 381 -2.82 3.88 -2.86
C PHE A 381 -2.39 2.48 -2.33
N PRO A 382 -3.09 1.37 -2.67
CA PRO A 382 -2.73 0.02 -2.20
C PRO A 382 -1.33 -0.41 -2.66
N GLN A 383 -0.85 0.10 -3.79
CA GLN A 383 0.49 -0.17 -4.32
C GLN A 383 1.63 0.33 -3.43
N ARG A 384 1.35 1.18 -2.44
CA ARG A 384 2.34 1.65 -1.45
C ARG A 384 2.57 0.66 -0.32
N TYR A 385 1.75 -0.38 -0.22
CA TYR A 385 1.89 -1.47 0.76
C TYR A 385 2.56 -2.67 0.10
N ALA A 386 3.69 -3.12 0.66
CA ALA A 386 4.45 -4.24 0.10
C ALA A 386 3.60 -5.51 -0.05
N TYR A 387 2.70 -5.78 0.88
CA TYR A 387 1.85 -6.97 0.83
C TYR A 387 0.88 -7.01 -0.36
N PHE A 388 0.54 -5.87 -0.99
CA PHE A 388 -0.15 -5.83 -2.28
C PHE A 388 0.83 -5.79 -3.44
N LEU A 389 1.84 -4.92 -3.36
CA LEU A 389 2.77 -4.70 -4.46
C LEU A 389 3.56 -5.97 -4.81
N LEU A 390 4.16 -6.63 -3.81
CA LEU A 390 4.95 -7.85 -4.01
C LEU A 390 4.06 -9.02 -4.45
N THR A 391 2.86 -9.13 -3.88
CA THR A 391 1.87 -10.12 -4.29
C THR A 391 1.45 -9.95 -5.75
N CYS A 392 1.20 -8.71 -6.20
CA CYS A 392 0.93 -8.43 -7.62
C CYS A 392 2.12 -8.82 -8.50
N GLY A 393 3.35 -8.51 -8.08
CA GLY A 393 4.56 -8.93 -8.79
C GLY A 393 4.63 -10.45 -8.98
N PHE A 394 4.39 -11.20 -7.91
CA PHE A 394 4.38 -12.66 -7.93
C PHE A 394 3.32 -13.22 -8.88
N LEU A 395 2.09 -12.70 -8.83
CA LEU A 395 1.01 -13.10 -9.72
C LEU A 395 1.31 -12.80 -11.19
N LEU A 396 1.87 -11.61 -11.50
CA LEU A 396 2.29 -11.25 -12.85
C LEU A 396 3.37 -12.19 -13.39
N GLY A 397 4.30 -12.62 -12.52
CA GLY A 397 5.29 -13.65 -12.84
C GLY A 397 4.65 -15.00 -13.18
N ILE A 398 3.68 -15.46 -12.40
CA ILE A 398 2.90 -16.70 -12.67
C ILE A 398 2.20 -16.63 -14.04
N ILE A 399 1.58 -15.49 -14.35
CA ILE A 399 0.91 -15.29 -15.63
C ILE A 399 1.91 -15.36 -16.78
N GLN A 400 3.06 -14.69 -16.64
CA GLN A 400 4.09 -14.67 -17.67
C GLN A 400 4.71 -16.03 -17.93
N ALA A 401 4.78 -16.92 -16.94
CA ALA A 401 5.31 -18.27 -17.06
C ALA A 401 4.49 -19.18 -18.02
N GLN A 402 3.26 -18.80 -18.32
CA GLN A 402 2.40 -19.54 -19.27
C GLN A 402 2.65 -19.17 -20.73
N THR A 403 3.49 -18.17 -20.98
CA THR A 403 3.87 -17.81 -22.35
C THR A 403 4.95 -18.74 -22.87
N PRO A 404 4.90 -19.15 -24.17
CA PRO A 404 5.95 -19.97 -24.76
C PRO A 404 7.32 -19.33 -24.61
N VAL A 405 8.36 -20.15 -24.62
CA VAL A 405 9.77 -19.83 -24.31
C VAL A 405 10.15 -18.39 -24.64
N LEU A 406 10.24 -17.55 -23.61
CA LEU A 406 10.67 -16.17 -23.76
C LEU A 406 12.20 -16.10 -23.82
N LYS A 407 12.73 -15.33 -24.78
CA LYS A 407 14.16 -14.98 -24.79
C LYS A 407 14.52 -14.17 -23.55
N GLY A 408 15.62 -14.48 -22.90
CA GLY A 408 16.05 -13.82 -21.66
C GLY A 408 17.49 -14.14 -21.32
N ILE A 409 17.91 -13.75 -20.14
CA ILE A 409 19.21 -14.10 -19.56
C ILE A 409 19.01 -15.16 -18.47
N VAL A 410 20.09 -15.89 -18.20
CA VAL A 410 20.13 -16.87 -17.09
C VAL A 410 21.06 -16.32 -16.02
N LEU A 411 20.53 -16.10 -14.83
CA LEU A 411 21.31 -15.68 -13.67
C LEU A 411 21.74 -16.93 -12.89
N ASN A 412 23.04 -16.99 -12.58
CA ASN A 412 23.59 -18.09 -11.80
C ASN A 412 23.02 -18.07 -10.35
N LYS A 413 22.72 -19.26 -9.85
CA LYS A 413 22.23 -19.44 -8.45
C LYS A 413 23.17 -18.86 -7.38
N GLN A 414 24.47 -18.80 -7.61
CA GLN A 414 25.42 -18.18 -6.66
C GLN A 414 25.23 -16.66 -6.56
N VAL A 415 24.97 -16.01 -7.71
CA VAL A 415 24.67 -14.58 -7.76
C VAL A 415 23.33 -14.30 -7.05
N LEU A 416 22.31 -15.17 -7.24
CA LEU A 416 21.05 -15.07 -6.51
C LEU A 416 21.26 -15.15 -4.99
N ARG A 417 22.10 -16.10 -4.51
CA ARG A 417 22.41 -16.24 -3.09
C ARG A 417 23.14 -15.01 -2.52
N LEU A 418 24.05 -14.43 -3.30
CA LEU A 418 24.73 -13.20 -2.91
C LEU A 418 23.75 -12.03 -2.80
N ILE A 419 22.91 -11.82 -3.80
CA ILE A 419 21.85 -10.79 -3.79
C ILE A 419 20.94 -10.99 -2.58
N TRP A 420 20.51 -12.22 -2.33
CA TRP A 420 19.68 -12.56 -1.19
C TRP A 420 20.35 -12.21 0.15
N GLY A 421 21.65 -12.56 0.31
CA GLY A 421 22.43 -12.23 1.52
C GLY A 421 22.53 -10.74 1.76
N VAL A 422 22.83 -9.96 0.70
CA VAL A 422 22.86 -8.48 0.77
C VAL A 422 21.48 -7.92 1.12
N SER A 423 20.42 -8.46 0.52
CA SER A 423 19.05 -8.01 0.80
C SER A 423 18.63 -8.32 2.23
N LEU A 424 19.04 -9.48 2.80
CA LEU A 424 18.79 -9.82 4.20
C LEU A 424 19.51 -8.85 5.15
N ILE A 425 20.80 -8.57 4.90
CA ILE A 425 21.58 -7.62 5.71
C ILE A 425 20.91 -6.24 5.68
N LEU A 426 20.47 -5.78 4.50
CA LEU A 426 19.79 -4.50 4.36
C LEU A 426 18.43 -4.47 5.10
N LEU A 427 17.66 -5.56 5.03
CA LEU A 427 16.41 -5.68 5.76
C LEU A 427 16.62 -5.60 7.28
N LEU A 428 17.66 -6.27 7.79
CA LEU A 428 18.05 -6.21 9.21
C LEU A 428 18.56 -4.83 9.62
N ALA A 429 19.28 -4.13 8.74
CA ALA A 429 19.75 -2.77 8.98
C ALA A 429 18.55 -1.78 9.05
N ILE A 430 17.57 -1.91 8.16
CA ILE A 430 16.32 -1.11 8.20
C ILE A 430 15.54 -1.39 9.49
N TRP A 431 15.41 -2.65 9.88
CA TRP A 431 14.75 -3.04 11.12
C TRP A 431 15.45 -2.43 12.35
N ARG A 432 16.79 -2.52 12.39
CA ARG A 432 17.60 -1.92 13.46
C ARG A 432 17.41 -0.39 13.53
N ASP A 433 17.57 0.31 12.41
CA ASP A 433 17.48 1.76 12.35
C ASP A 433 16.11 2.27 12.79
N TYR A 434 15.04 1.57 12.42
CA TYR A 434 13.69 1.91 12.87
C TYR A 434 13.54 1.76 14.39
N ASN A 435 14.08 0.67 14.98
CA ASN A 435 14.02 0.48 16.44
C ASN A 435 14.87 1.52 17.18
N VAL A 436 16.04 1.90 16.66
CA VAL A 436 16.85 3.00 17.20
C VAL A 436 16.05 4.31 17.19
N TYR A 437 15.39 4.61 16.06
CA TYR A 437 14.54 5.80 15.96
C TYR A 437 13.38 5.77 16.98
N VAL A 438 12.62 4.68 17.06
CA VAL A 438 11.47 4.55 17.96
C VAL A 438 11.90 4.75 19.43
N THR A 439 13.01 4.12 19.82
CA THR A 439 13.54 4.24 21.18
C THR A 439 13.95 5.67 21.49
N ASN A 440 14.73 6.32 20.61
CA ASN A 440 15.23 7.67 20.83
C ASN A 440 14.11 8.72 20.77
N SER A 441 13.16 8.59 19.84
CA SER A 441 12.01 9.50 19.78
C SER A 441 11.16 9.42 21.06
N ASN A 442 10.93 8.22 21.61
CA ASN A 442 10.21 8.05 22.87
C ASN A 442 10.95 8.67 24.06
N LEU A 443 12.29 8.63 24.08
CA LEU A 443 13.09 9.27 25.11
C LEU A 443 12.99 10.79 25.01
N LEU A 444 13.10 11.35 23.80
CA LEU A 444 12.98 12.78 23.55
C LEU A 444 11.60 13.34 23.95
N PHE A 445 10.52 12.62 23.60
CA PHE A 445 9.17 13.01 24.05
C PHE A 445 8.97 12.97 25.56
N LYS A 446 9.80 12.20 26.30
CA LYS A 446 9.83 12.16 27.76
C LYS A 446 10.85 13.13 28.37
N ASN A 447 11.42 14.05 27.59
CA ASN A 447 12.50 14.98 27.99
C ASN A 447 13.73 14.25 28.57
N LYS A 448 14.03 13.05 28.08
CA LYS A 448 15.21 12.26 28.45
C LYS A 448 16.24 12.31 27.32
N GLN A 449 17.52 12.34 27.69
CA GLN A 449 18.61 12.25 26.70
C GLN A 449 18.56 10.89 25.97
N PRO A 450 18.84 10.86 24.65
CA PRO A 450 18.97 9.60 23.92
C PRO A 450 20.04 8.71 24.54
N ASN A 451 19.72 7.44 24.76
CA ASN A 451 20.67 6.49 25.37
C ASN A 451 21.35 5.66 24.27
N ALA A 452 22.68 5.75 24.21
CA ALA A 452 23.51 5.06 23.22
C ALA A 452 23.50 3.52 23.35
N GLU A 453 23.06 2.99 24.49
CA GLU A 453 23.26 1.57 24.81
C GLU A 453 22.21 0.61 24.23
N VAL A 454 21.08 1.11 23.73
CA VAL A 454 19.91 0.29 23.41
C VAL A 454 20.10 -0.66 22.20
N LEU A 455 21.05 -0.41 21.29
CA LEU A 455 21.39 -1.28 20.16
C LEU A 455 22.84 -1.05 19.69
N GLY A 456 23.73 -0.74 20.62
CA GLY A 456 25.17 -0.56 20.38
C GLY A 456 25.56 0.80 19.79
N SER A 457 24.61 1.59 19.26
CA SER A 457 24.84 2.93 18.73
C SER A 457 23.52 3.63 18.45
N ASN A 458 23.43 4.94 18.72
CA ASN A 458 22.31 5.79 18.31
C ASN A 458 22.36 6.20 16.83
N GLN A 459 23.40 5.82 16.11
CA GLN A 459 23.57 6.21 14.72
C GLN A 459 22.61 5.45 13.81
N ILE A 460 21.91 6.17 12.95
CA ILE A 460 21.03 5.65 11.90
C ILE A 460 21.83 5.61 10.60
N PHE A 461 21.90 4.46 9.92
CA PHE A 461 22.72 4.26 8.74
C PHE A 461 21.92 4.33 7.42
N VAL A 462 20.73 3.75 7.40
CA VAL A 462 19.92 3.58 6.19
C VAL A 462 18.74 4.55 6.16
N LEU A 463 18.04 4.70 7.30
CA LEU A 463 16.81 5.47 7.40
C LEU A 463 17.09 6.94 7.76
N THR A 464 17.85 7.66 6.91
CA THR A 464 18.31 9.05 7.14
C THR A 464 17.15 10.03 7.38
N GLN A 465 15.97 9.79 6.81
CA GLN A 465 14.75 10.57 7.10
C GLN A 465 14.35 10.54 8.59
N PHE A 466 14.62 9.45 9.30
CA PHE A 466 14.32 9.35 10.72
C PHE A 466 15.39 10.03 11.57
N GLU A 467 16.65 10.03 11.14
CA GLU A 467 17.70 10.84 11.77
C GLU A 467 17.37 12.34 11.65
N GLN A 468 16.99 12.79 10.46
CA GLN A 468 16.55 14.17 10.24
C GLN A 468 15.35 14.52 11.11
N ARG A 469 14.39 13.59 11.29
CA ARG A 469 13.25 13.79 12.16
C ARG A 469 13.63 13.90 13.65
N LEU A 470 14.60 13.14 14.14
CA LEU A 470 15.13 13.29 15.51
C LEU A 470 15.74 14.67 15.70
N LYS A 471 16.63 15.10 14.78
CA LYS A 471 17.21 16.46 14.79
C LYS A 471 16.14 17.55 14.76
N TRP A 472 15.04 17.34 14.00
CA TRP A 472 13.91 18.26 13.98
C TRP A 472 13.19 18.33 15.33
N ILE A 473 12.99 17.22 16.01
CA ILE A 473 12.34 17.19 17.35
C ILE A 473 13.21 17.91 18.38
N GLU A 474 14.52 17.68 18.37
CA GLU A 474 15.48 18.30 19.30
C GLU A 474 15.68 19.80 19.09
N MET A 475 15.63 20.25 17.83
CA MET A 475 15.86 21.65 17.48
C MET A 475 14.83 22.56 18.15
N LYS A 476 15.31 23.66 18.73
CA LYS A 476 14.44 24.70 19.28
C LYS A 476 13.99 25.68 18.19
N PRO A 477 12.77 26.24 18.27
CA PRO A 477 12.31 27.24 17.30
C PRO A 477 13.19 28.51 17.27
N GLU A 478 13.92 28.81 18.35
CA GLU A 478 14.80 29.97 18.48
C GLU A 478 16.24 29.67 18.01
N THR A 479 16.42 28.71 17.13
CA THR A 479 17.73 28.39 16.57
C THR A 479 18.04 29.31 15.39
N THR A 480 19.22 29.95 15.40
CA THR A 480 19.71 30.71 14.26
C THR A 480 20.26 29.77 13.20
N LEU A 481 19.78 29.88 11.96
CA LEU A 481 20.14 29.03 10.84
C LEU A 481 20.50 29.86 9.60
N SER A 482 21.31 29.28 8.73
CA SER A 482 21.56 29.83 7.40
C SER A 482 20.31 29.70 6.50
N ASP A 483 20.23 30.50 5.43
CA ASP A 483 19.14 30.41 4.45
C ASP A 483 19.10 29.03 3.78
N ALA A 484 20.26 28.40 3.58
CA ALA A 484 20.38 27.06 3.02
C ALA A 484 19.78 26.01 4.00
N ASP A 485 20.09 26.10 5.29
CA ASP A 485 19.55 25.19 6.30
C ASP A 485 18.04 25.39 6.48
N LEU A 486 17.57 26.64 6.48
CA LEU A 486 16.12 26.94 6.49
C LEU A 486 15.40 26.29 5.30
N ALA A 487 16.00 26.33 4.09
CA ALA A 487 15.43 25.69 2.91
C ALA A 487 15.36 24.14 3.04
N VAL A 488 16.39 23.52 3.64
CA VAL A 488 16.38 22.07 3.94
C VAL A 488 15.21 21.70 4.85
N TRP A 489 15.03 22.46 5.94
CA TRP A 489 13.90 22.24 6.86
C TRP A 489 12.55 22.57 6.22
N GLY A 490 12.50 23.55 5.33
CA GLY A 490 11.31 23.84 4.54
C GLY A 490 10.89 22.65 3.66
N ASN A 491 11.83 21.99 3.02
CA ASN A 491 11.57 20.78 2.24
C ASN A 491 11.09 19.61 3.12
N PHE A 492 11.68 19.44 4.30
CA PHE A 492 11.21 18.46 5.30
C PHE A 492 9.75 18.74 5.71
N VAL A 493 9.41 20.01 6.00
CA VAL A 493 8.05 20.40 6.41
C VAL A 493 7.05 20.22 5.24
N LYS A 494 7.41 20.60 4.01
CA LYS A 494 6.57 20.36 2.83
C LYS A 494 6.26 18.87 2.63
N ASN A 495 7.22 17.99 2.90
CA ASN A 495 7.02 16.54 2.79
C ASN A 495 6.12 15.98 3.92
N LYS A 496 6.11 16.63 5.09
CA LYS A 496 5.29 16.26 6.28
C LYS A 496 4.65 17.51 6.88
N ALA A 497 3.67 18.07 6.17
CA ALA A 497 2.99 19.31 6.54
C ALA A 497 1.96 19.12 7.68
N THR A 498 2.40 18.50 8.81
CA THR A 498 1.56 18.34 10.01
C THR A 498 1.40 19.68 10.76
N PRO A 499 0.35 19.87 11.60
CA PRO A 499 0.20 21.08 12.39
C PRO A 499 1.44 21.41 13.23
N TYR A 500 2.04 20.40 13.86
CA TYR A 500 3.27 20.56 14.64
C TYR A 500 4.44 21.08 13.79
N ASN A 501 4.66 20.49 12.62
CA ASN A 501 5.77 20.88 11.76
C ASN A 501 5.58 22.28 11.18
N LEU A 502 4.37 22.63 10.75
CA LEU A 502 4.05 23.96 10.21
C LEU A 502 4.21 25.05 11.28
N ARG A 503 3.70 24.82 12.51
CA ARG A 503 3.85 25.76 13.62
C ARG A 503 5.32 25.99 13.97
N LYS A 504 6.07 24.93 14.18
CA LYS A 504 7.50 25.00 14.53
C LYS A 504 8.32 25.69 13.45
N TYR A 505 8.02 25.41 12.17
CA TYR A 505 8.73 26.06 11.06
C TYR A 505 8.36 27.54 10.92
N ALA A 506 7.11 27.93 11.16
CA ALA A 506 6.71 29.32 11.20
C ALA A 506 7.46 30.08 12.31
N GLN A 507 7.59 29.53 13.53
CA GLN A 507 8.38 30.11 14.62
C GLN A 507 9.85 30.24 14.24
N LEU A 508 10.45 29.19 13.68
CA LEU A 508 11.85 29.17 13.24
C LEU A 508 12.12 30.22 12.15
N LEU A 509 11.24 30.36 11.17
CA LEU A 509 11.33 31.38 10.10
C LEU A 509 11.24 32.80 10.69
N ALA A 510 10.27 33.05 11.57
CA ALA A 510 10.10 34.36 12.20
C ALA A 510 11.30 34.74 13.03
N TYR A 511 11.87 33.81 13.82
CA TYR A 511 13.07 34.02 14.60
C TYR A 511 14.29 34.39 13.73
N ASN A 512 14.40 33.81 12.53
CA ASN A 512 15.44 34.10 11.55
C ASN A 512 15.10 35.27 10.60
N GLY A 513 14.10 36.10 10.93
CA GLY A 513 13.74 37.31 10.17
C GLY A 513 12.97 37.05 8.87
N LYS A 514 12.53 35.83 8.61
CA LYS A 514 11.77 35.44 7.40
C LYS A 514 10.24 35.53 7.63
N VAL A 515 9.77 36.72 8.05
CA VAL A 515 8.38 36.94 8.50
C VAL A 515 7.36 36.57 7.41
N GLU A 516 7.57 36.98 6.16
CA GLU A 516 6.66 36.67 5.06
C GLU A 516 6.50 35.15 4.84
N GLN A 517 7.61 34.40 4.91
CA GLN A 517 7.56 32.95 4.78
C GLN A 517 6.90 32.29 6.00
N ALA A 518 7.06 32.87 7.20
CA ALA A 518 6.37 32.42 8.40
C ALA A 518 4.84 32.59 8.26
N GLU A 519 4.38 33.73 7.74
CA GLU A 519 2.96 33.97 7.49
C GLU A 519 2.37 33.02 6.45
N GLN A 520 3.15 32.60 5.44
CA GLN A 520 2.72 31.56 4.52
C GLN A 520 2.44 30.23 5.23
N GLN A 521 3.24 29.86 6.25
CA GLN A 521 2.97 28.65 7.05
C GLN A 521 1.70 28.80 7.90
N ILE A 522 1.46 30.01 8.43
CA ILE A 522 0.21 30.32 9.15
C ILE A 522 -0.99 30.23 8.22
N PHE A 523 -0.89 30.76 6.99
CA PHE A 523 -1.94 30.62 5.98
C PHE A 523 -2.28 29.14 5.71
N ILE A 524 -1.27 28.26 5.58
CA ILE A 524 -1.49 26.82 5.42
C ILE A 524 -2.20 26.23 6.64
N LEU A 525 -1.77 26.60 7.86
CA LEU A 525 -2.40 26.12 9.10
C LEU A 525 -3.87 26.51 9.20
N GLN A 526 -4.20 27.76 8.85
CA GLN A 526 -5.57 28.29 8.91
C GLN A 526 -6.50 27.56 7.94
N HIS A 527 -6.06 27.30 6.70
CA HIS A 527 -6.90 26.72 5.66
C HIS A 527 -6.92 25.19 5.70
N LEU A 528 -5.75 24.55 5.86
CA LEU A 528 -5.63 23.09 5.85
C LEU A 528 -6.19 22.45 7.14
N TYR A 529 -5.92 23.08 8.29
CA TYR A 529 -6.27 22.53 9.59
C TYR A 529 -7.34 23.34 10.33
N ARG A 530 -7.86 24.42 9.72
CA ARG A 530 -8.87 25.33 10.31
C ARG A 530 -8.45 25.90 11.68
N GLN A 531 -7.14 26.09 11.88
CA GLN A 531 -6.60 26.63 13.12
C GLN A 531 -6.60 28.16 13.05
N GLN A 532 -7.43 28.81 13.85
CA GLN A 532 -7.48 30.27 13.97
C GLN A 532 -6.33 30.73 14.86
N ILE A 533 -5.14 30.88 14.26
CA ILE A 533 -3.93 31.34 14.94
C ILE A 533 -3.25 32.40 14.08
N THR A 534 -2.74 33.47 14.75
CA THR A 534 -1.90 34.48 14.11
C THR A 534 -0.42 34.23 14.44
N LEU A 535 0.48 34.77 13.61
CA LEU A 535 1.91 34.65 13.88
C LEU A 535 2.28 35.30 15.24
N ALA A 536 1.66 36.44 15.59
CA ALA A 536 1.88 37.14 16.87
C ALA A 536 1.45 36.28 18.07
N GLU A 537 0.36 35.54 17.97
CA GLU A 537 -0.08 34.59 19.00
C GLU A 537 0.88 33.42 19.11
N LEU A 538 1.27 32.81 17.95
CA LEU A 538 2.19 31.68 17.92
C LEU A 538 3.56 32.02 18.54
N LEU A 539 4.03 33.25 18.42
CA LEU A 539 5.31 33.69 19.02
C LEU A 539 5.20 34.02 20.52
N LYS A 540 3.98 34.18 21.06
CA LYS A 540 3.74 34.36 22.51
C LYS A 540 3.64 33.04 23.26
N ASP A 541 3.24 31.96 22.59
CA ASP A 541 3.19 30.59 23.14
C ASP A 541 4.62 30.06 23.31
N LYS A 542 5.27 30.42 24.44
CA LYS A 542 6.62 29.97 24.82
C LYS A 542 6.54 28.72 25.67
#